data_feef15d8140cef24d1ab0181c83b0940
#
_entry.id   feef15d8140cef24d1ab0181c83b0940
#
_cell.length_a   1.000
_cell.length_b   1.000
_cell.length_c   1.000
_cell.angle_alpha   90.00
_cell.angle_beta   90.00
_cell.angle_gamma   90.00
#
_symmetry.space_group_name_H-M   'P 1'
#
loop_
_entity.id
_entity.type
_entity.pdbx_description
1 polymer ?
#
loop_
_entity_poly.entity_id
_entity_poly.type
_entity_poly.pdbx_seq_one_letter_code
_entity_poly.pdbx_strand_id
1 'polypeptide(L)'
;SPLTLSTLSKNEVFENFWDESESWNNHVDLGLWADAFVIAPATANTLAKMANGICDNMLLAAYLSSKCSVYIAPAMDLDMWKHKATHRNMNTLKNDGVHLIPVGDGELASGLSGLGRMAEPEDILNMLADDFSR
;
A
#
# COMPACT_ATOMS: atom_id res chain seq x y z
N SER A 1 -7.33 -4.93 13.68
CA SER A 1 -6.33 -5.93 14.12
C SER A 1 -6.18 -7.02 13.07
N PRO A 2 -5.08 -7.78 13.05
CA PRO A 2 -4.91 -8.94 12.17
C PRO A 2 -6.06 -9.93 12.27
N LEU A 3 -6.55 -10.21 13.48
CA LEU A 3 -7.69 -11.08 13.73
C LEU A 3 -8.96 -10.56 13.04
N THR A 4 -9.22 -9.25 13.09
CA THR A 4 -10.37 -8.64 12.41
C THR A 4 -10.27 -8.84 10.90
N LEU A 5 -9.08 -8.58 10.33
CA LEU A 5 -8.85 -8.73 8.90
C LEU A 5 -9.00 -10.19 8.44
N SER A 6 -8.43 -11.14 9.18
CA SER A 6 -8.55 -12.56 8.83
C SER A 6 -10.01 -13.05 8.91
N THR A 7 -10.74 -12.60 9.92
CA THR A 7 -12.15 -12.97 10.11
C THR A 7 -13.03 -12.44 8.99
N LEU A 8 -12.85 -11.19 8.60
CA LEU A 8 -13.67 -10.54 7.57
C LEU A 8 -13.29 -11.01 6.15
N SER A 9 -12.01 -11.14 5.86
CA SER A 9 -11.54 -11.59 4.55
C SER A 9 -11.65 -13.09 4.35
N LYS A 10 -11.74 -13.87 5.43
CA LYS A 10 -11.64 -15.34 5.44
C LYS A 10 -10.31 -15.84 4.88
N ASN A 11 -9.29 -15.01 4.93
CA ASN A 11 -7.94 -15.32 4.50
C ASN A 11 -6.96 -15.15 5.66
N GLU A 12 -5.83 -15.82 5.56
CA GLU A 12 -4.72 -15.65 6.48
C GLU A 12 -4.11 -14.25 6.38
N VAL A 13 -3.64 -13.73 7.51
CA VAL A 13 -2.96 -12.42 7.60
C VAL A 13 -1.50 -12.63 7.92
N PHE A 14 -0.61 -12.12 7.09
CA PHE A 14 0.83 -12.21 7.26
C PHE A 14 1.39 -10.86 7.71
N GLU A 15 1.98 -10.83 8.90
CA GLU A 15 2.60 -9.63 9.46
C GLU A 15 4.13 -9.66 9.36
N ASN A 16 4.72 -10.83 9.55
CA ASN A 16 6.15 -11.03 9.63
C ASN A 16 6.61 -12.11 8.65
N PHE A 17 7.93 -12.17 8.42
CA PHE A 17 8.54 -13.24 7.62
C PHE A 17 8.37 -14.63 8.22
N TRP A 18 8.20 -14.70 9.54
CA TRP A 18 8.03 -15.92 10.32
C TRP A 18 6.78 -15.81 11.15
N ASP A 19 6.00 -16.87 11.24
CA ASP A 19 4.87 -16.97 12.15
C ASP A 19 5.32 -17.40 13.56
N GLU A 20 4.37 -17.53 14.50
CA GLU A 20 4.65 -17.95 15.89
C GLU A 20 5.20 -19.39 15.98
N SER A 21 5.00 -20.20 14.95
CA SER A 21 5.54 -21.56 14.84
C SER A 21 6.92 -21.63 14.19
N GLU A 22 7.56 -20.47 13.95
CA GLU A 22 8.79 -20.31 13.20
C GLU A 22 8.71 -20.82 11.74
N SER A 23 7.49 -20.91 11.20
CA SER A 23 7.26 -21.24 9.80
C SER A 23 7.45 -20.02 8.91
N TRP A 24 8.08 -20.24 7.77
CA TRP A 24 8.37 -19.20 6.79
C TRP A 24 7.13 -18.76 6.03
N ASN A 25 6.81 -17.46 6.09
CA ASN A 25 5.78 -16.85 5.24
C ASN A 25 6.38 -16.50 3.88
N ASN A 26 5.95 -17.20 2.84
CA ASN A 26 6.55 -17.06 1.52
C ASN A 26 6.01 -15.84 0.78
N HIS A 27 6.75 -14.74 0.83
CA HIS A 27 6.40 -13.49 0.14
C HIS A 27 6.42 -13.63 -1.40
N VAL A 28 7.22 -14.56 -1.94
CA VAL A 28 7.26 -14.84 -3.38
C VAL A 28 5.95 -15.46 -3.84
N ASP A 29 5.41 -16.42 -3.09
CA ASP A 29 4.13 -17.04 -3.41
C ASP A 29 3.00 -16.03 -3.38
N LEU A 30 2.99 -15.11 -2.41
CA LEU A 30 2.02 -14.00 -2.37
C LEU A 30 2.14 -13.09 -3.60
N GLY A 31 3.36 -12.75 -4.00
CA GLY A 31 3.62 -11.94 -5.19
C GLY A 31 3.18 -12.61 -6.49
N LEU A 32 3.27 -13.93 -6.57
CA LEU A 32 2.84 -14.72 -7.74
C LEU A 32 1.34 -15.00 -7.75
N TRP A 33 0.72 -15.14 -6.57
CA TRP A 33 -0.70 -15.41 -6.42
C TRP A 33 -1.57 -14.19 -6.73
N ALA A 34 -1.10 -12.99 -6.39
CA ALA A 34 -1.90 -11.77 -6.48
C ALA A 34 -2.20 -11.36 -7.92
N ASP A 35 -3.45 -11.02 -8.20
CA ASP A 35 -3.89 -10.39 -9.44
C ASP A 35 -3.80 -8.85 -9.37
N ALA A 36 -3.88 -8.30 -8.16
CA ALA A 36 -3.60 -6.92 -7.83
C ALA A 36 -3.02 -6.82 -6.43
N PHE A 37 -2.10 -5.88 -6.24
CA PHE A 37 -1.52 -5.59 -4.93
C PHE A 37 -1.87 -4.17 -4.50
N VAL A 38 -2.64 -4.04 -3.44
CA VAL A 38 -3.12 -2.74 -2.94
C VAL A 38 -2.47 -2.45 -1.59
N ILE A 39 -1.79 -1.30 -1.49
CA ILE A 39 -1.20 -0.82 -0.24
C ILE A 39 -2.06 0.34 0.29
N ALA A 40 -2.86 0.06 1.31
CA ALA A 40 -3.84 1.00 1.87
C ALA A 40 -3.91 0.86 3.41
N PRO A 41 -3.47 1.85 4.17
CA PRO A 41 -2.83 3.07 3.71
C PRO A 41 -1.36 2.88 3.31
N ALA A 42 -0.89 3.67 2.35
CA ALA A 42 0.54 3.80 2.02
C ALA A 42 1.11 5.03 2.74
N THR A 43 1.88 4.80 3.79
CA THR A 43 2.51 5.88 4.56
C THR A 43 3.71 6.47 3.82
N ALA A 44 4.14 7.68 4.20
CA ALA A 44 5.35 8.30 3.65
C ALA A 44 6.58 7.40 3.80
N ASN A 45 6.71 6.69 4.93
CA ASN A 45 7.78 5.72 5.16
C ASN A 45 7.74 4.57 4.16
N THR A 46 6.57 3.97 3.96
CA THR A 46 6.39 2.87 3.00
C THR A 46 6.68 3.33 1.57
N LEU A 47 6.16 4.48 1.16
CA LEU A 47 6.41 5.05 -0.17
C LEU A 47 7.91 5.29 -0.42
N ALA A 48 8.62 5.85 0.58
CA ALA A 48 10.06 6.07 0.48
C ALA A 48 10.85 4.77 0.34
N LYS A 49 10.49 3.76 1.10
CA LYS A 49 11.11 2.43 1.03
C LYS A 49 10.85 1.73 -0.30
N MET A 50 9.62 1.76 -0.78
CA MET A 50 9.25 1.22 -2.09
C MET A 50 10.06 1.89 -3.21
N ALA A 51 10.11 3.23 -3.23
CA ALA A 51 10.81 4.01 -4.25
C ALA A 51 12.32 3.76 -4.29
N ASN A 52 12.90 3.28 -3.19
CA ASN A 52 14.33 3.01 -3.06
C ASN A 52 14.66 1.50 -3.01
N GLY A 53 13.70 0.62 -3.19
CA GLY A 53 13.93 -0.84 -3.19
C GLY A 53 14.35 -1.41 -1.84
N ILE A 54 13.97 -0.76 -0.73
CA ILE A 54 14.26 -1.25 0.61
C ILE A 54 13.30 -2.41 0.93
N CYS A 55 13.85 -3.50 1.45
CA CYS A 55 13.14 -4.74 1.75
C CYS A 55 13.38 -5.17 3.19
N ASP A 56 12.79 -4.47 4.15
CA ASP A 56 12.99 -4.71 5.58
C ASP A 56 11.73 -5.20 6.32
N ASN A 57 10.66 -5.50 5.59
CA ASN A 57 9.45 -6.09 6.15
C ASN A 57 8.71 -6.95 5.11
N MET A 58 7.71 -7.70 5.56
CA MET A 58 6.93 -8.62 4.74
C MET A 58 6.21 -7.93 3.59
N LEU A 59 5.62 -6.74 3.82
CA LEU A 59 4.93 -5.97 2.79
C LEU A 59 5.87 -5.60 1.65
N LEU A 60 7.06 -5.08 1.97
CA LEU A 60 8.05 -4.65 0.98
C LEU A 60 8.64 -5.83 0.20
N ALA A 61 8.83 -6.97 0.87
CA ALA A 61 9.26 -8.19 0.20
C ALA A 61 8.21 -8.70 -0.79
N ALA A 62 6.94 -8.71 -0.40
CA ALA A 62 5.84 -9.07 -1.28
C ALA A 62 5.72 -8.08 -2.45
N TYR A 63 5.86 -6.79 -2.21
CA TYR A 63 5.88 -5.77 -3.26
C TYR A 63 6.97 -6.02 -4.31
N LEU A 64 8.21 -6.24 -3.87
CA LEU A 64 9.33 -6.50 -4.78
C LEU A 64 9.21 -7.84 -5.53
N SER A 65 8.42 -8.76 -5.02
CA SER A 65 8.15 -10.06 -5.65
C SER A 65 6.91 -10.05 -6.54
N SER A 66 6.09 -8.98 -6.49
CA SER A 66 4.83 -8.90 -7.22
C SER A 66 5.05 -8.71 -8.71
N LYS A 67 4.30 -9.46 -9.52
CA LYS A 67 4.23 -9.32 -10.98
C LYS A 67 2.93 -8.70 -11.47
N CYS A 68 1.96 -8.55 -10.57
CA CYS A 68 0.67 -7.92 -10.85
C CYS A 68 0.75 -6.40 -10.78
N SER A 69 -0.33 -5.74 -11.17
CA SER A 69 -0.49 -4.30 -10.98
C SER A 69 -0.48 -3.93 -9.50
N VAL A 70 0.29 -2.91 -9.14
CA VAL A 70 0.41 -2.41 -7.77
C VAL A 70 -0.27 -1.05 -7.66
N TYR A 71 -1.10 -0.91 -6.62
CA TYR A 71 -1.86 0.31 -6.32
C TYR A 71 -1.49 0.81 -4.93
N ILE A 72 -1.33 2.11 -4.81
CA ILE A 72 -1.05 2.76 -3.52
C ILE A 72 -2.13 3.79 -3.19
N ALA A 73 -2.66 3.72 -1.98
CA ALA A 73 -3.58 4.71 -1.41
C ALA A 73 -2.84 5.48 -0.30
N PRO A 74 -2.19 6.61 -0.62
CA PRO A 74 -1.38 7.33 0.35
C PRO A 74 -2.21 7.92 1.48
N ALA A 75 -1.60 7.95 2.68
CA ALA A 75 -2.14 8.62 3.85
C ALA A 75 -1.00 9.24 4.66
N MET A 76 -1.05 10.56 4.84
CA MET A 76 -0.07 11.31 5.63
C MET A 76 -0.57 12.71 5.92
N ASP A 77 0.10 13.39 6.82
CA ASP A 77 -0.25 14.76 7.15
C ASP A 77 0.05 15.72 5.97
N LEU A 78 -0.60 16.88 5.99
CA LEU A 78 -0.61 17.87 4.91
C LEU A 78 0.80 18.29 4.48
N ASP A 79 1.68 18.62 5.43
CA ASP A 79 3.03 19.06 5.13
C ASP A 79 3.92 17.92 4.62
N MET A 80 3.68 16.69 5.11
CA MET A 80 4.34 15.49 4.58
C MET A 80 3.90 15.22 3.13
N TRP A 81 2.62 15.39 2.82
CA TRP A 81 2.10 15.25 1.46
C TRP A 81 2.74 16.24 0.50
N LYS A 82 2.88 17.52 0.92
CA LYS A 82 3.47 18.59 0.13
C LYS A 82 5.01 18.54 0.04
N HIS A 83 5.66 17.72 0.88
CA HIS A 83 7.10 17.69 0.96
C HIS A 83 7.74 17.21 -0.35
N LYS A 84 8.83 17.87 -0.75
CA LYS A 84 9.55 17.55 -2.01
C LYS A 84 10.02 16.09 -2.08
N ALA A 85 10.41 15.50 -0.93
CA ALA A 85 10.81 14.10 -0.86
C ALA A 85 9.62 13.16 -1.19
N THR A 86 8.44 13.46 -0.67
CA THR A 86 7.22 12.70 -0.97
C THR A 86 6.88 12.76 -2.46
N HIS A 87 6.90 13.96 -3.05
CA HIS A 87 6.68 14.13 -4.49
C HIS A 87 7.71 13.39 -5.33
N ARG A 88 8.97 13.41 -4.94
CA ARG A 88 10.03 12.68 -5.65
C ARG A 88 9.80 11.16 -5.57
N ASN A 89 9.47 10.62 -4.41
CA ASN A 89 9.17 9.21 -4.23
C ASN A 89 7.92 8.79 -5.03
N MET A 90 6.88 9.61 -5.02
CA MET A 90 5.66 9.37 -5.80
C MET A 90 5.95 9.33 -7.30
N ASN A 91 6.77 10.25 -7.81
CA ASN A 91 7.16 10.27 -9.22
C ASN A 91 8.00 9.03 -9.59
N THR A 92 8.90 8.61 -8.72
CA THR A 92 9.67 7.37 -8.91
C THR A 92 8.73 6.17 -9.03
N LEU A 93 7.81 6.01 -8.09
CA LEU A 93 6.84 4.91 -8.09
C LEU A 93 5.93 4.91 -9.33
N LYS A 94 5.48 6.09 -9.77
CA LYS A 94 4.71 6.22 -11.01
C LYS A 94 5.52 5.78 -12.24
N ASN A 95 6.80 6.15 -12.29
CA ASN A 95 7.69 5.72 -13.38
C ASN A 95 7.97 4.21 -13.35
N ASP A 96 7.93 3.60 -12.16
CA ASP A 96 8.03 2.15 -11.98
C ASP A 96 6.72 1.40 -12.30
N GLY A 97 5.66 2.12 -12.68
CA GLY A 97 4.37 1.52 -13.06
C GLY A 97 3.39 1.34 -11.91
N VAL A 98 3.67 1.90 -10.73
CA VAL A 98 2.74 1.87 -9.59
C VAL A 98 1.59 2.85 -9.82
N HIS A 99 0.36 2.38 -9.61
CA HIS A 99 -0.85 3.18 -9.77
C HIS A 99 -1.15 3.97 -8.50
N LEU A 100 -1.26 5.28 -8.64
CA LEU A 100 -1.65 6.17 -7.54
C LEU A 100 -3.17 6.27 -7.44
N ILE A 101 -3.71 5.93 -6.29
CA ILE A 101 -5.08 6.26 -5.91
C ILE A 101 -5.05 7.65 -5.27
N PRO A 102 -5.76 8.65 -5.84
CA PRO A 102 -5.69 10.03 -5.35
C PRO A 102 -6.06 10.15 -3.87
N VAL A 103 -5.32 10.98 -3.13
CA VAL A 103 -5.67 11.30 -1.73
C VAL A 103 -6.96 12.09 -1.67
N GLY A 104 -7.72 11.88 -0.59
CA GLY A 104 -8.89 12.70 -0.24
C GLY A 104 -8.50 13.99 0.47
N ASP A 105 -9.46 14.90 0.53
CA ASP A 105 -9.41 16.11 1.35
C ASP A 105 -10.27 15.92 2.59
N GLY A 106 -9.82 16.37 3.74
CA GLY A 106 -10.55 16.28 4.99
C GLY A 106 -9.68 16.33 6.23
N GLU A 107 -10.25 15.89 7.35
CA GLU A 107 -9.52 15.83 8.61
C GLU A 107 -8.42 14.77 8.58
N LEU A 108 -7.25 15.15 9.06
CA LEU A 108 -6.05 14.32 9.15
C LEU A 108 -5.81 13.87 10.60
N ALA A 109 -4.94 12.90 10.80
CA ALA A 109 -4.63 12.36 12.13
C ALA A 109 -4.07 13.42 13.10
N SER A 110 -3.45 14.47 12.59
CA SER A 110 -2.95 15.62 13.37
C SER A 110 -4.05 16.56 13.85
N GLY A 111 -5.31 16.42 13.37
CA GLY A 111 -6.40 17.38 13.56
C GLY A 111 -6.39 18.54 12.56
N LEU A 112 -5.40 18.62 11.67
CA LEU A 112 -5.43 19.55 10.55
C LEU A 112 -6.39 19.04 9.46
N SER A 113 -6.82 19.92 8.58
CA SER A 113 -7.62 19.57 7.41
C SER A 113 -6.90 19.89 6.12
N GLY A 114 -7.06 19.04 5.13
CA GLY A 114 -6.45 19.23 3.81
C GLY A 114 -6.21 17.93 3.07
N LEU A 115 -5.42 18.00 1.99
CA LEU A 115 -5.01 16.85 1.21
C LEU A 115 -4.04 15.96 1.99
N GLY A 116 -4.24 14.65 1.92
CA GLY A 116 -3.38 13.67 2.58
C GLY A 116 -4.16 12.52 3.22
N ARG A 117 -5.48 12.62 3.26
CA ARG A 117 -6.36 11.55 3.74
C ARG A 117 -6.38 10.39 2.74
N MET A 118 -6.33 9.16 3.24
CA MET A 118 -6.51 7.99 2.38
C MET A 118 -7.86 8.05 1.67
N ALA A 119 -7.89 7.65 0.40
CA ALA A 119 -9.14 7.45 -0.35
C ALA A 119 -10.09 6.52 0.41
N GLU A 120 -11.39 6.74 0.30
CA GLU A 120 -12.37 5.86 0.90
C GLU A 120 -12.30 4.45 0.27
N PRO A 121 -12.57 3.37 1.03
CA PRO A 121 -12.48 2.00 0.52
C PRO A 121 -13.29 1.77 -0.75
N GLU A 122 -14.46 2.39 -0.88
CA GLU A 122 -15.32 2.30 -2.05
C GLU A 122 -14.65 2.91 -3.30
N ASP A 123 -13.93 4.02 -3.15
CA ASP A 123 -13.22 4.66 -4.27
C ASP A 123 -12.04 3.80 -4.72
N ILE A 124 -11.34 3.16 -3.77
CA ILE A 124 -10.27 2.19 -4.06
C ILE A 124 -10.83 1.02 -4.87
N LEU A 125 -11.94 0.44 -4.43
CA LEU A 125 -12.59 -0.68 -5.12
C LEU A 125 -13.08 -0.30 -6.52
N ASN A 126 -13.67 0.88 -6.67
CA ASN A 126 -14.14 1.38 -7.96
C ASN A 126 -12.99 1.54 -8.96
N MET A 127 -11.86 2.09 -8.53
CA MET A 127 -10.69 2.24 -9.37
C MET A 127 -10.14 0.88 -9.83
N LEU A 128 -10.06 -0.10 -8.93
CA LEU A 128 -9.65 -1.46 -9.26
C LEU A 128 -10.63 -2.09 -10.26
N ALA A 129 -11.93 -1.98 -10.00
CA ALA A 129 -12.96 -2.55 -10.87
C ALA A 129 -12.90 -1.96 -12.28
N ASP A 130 -12.67 -0.66 -12.42
CA ASP A 130 -12.51 0.00 -13.70
C ASP A 130 -11.28 -0.52 -14.46
N ASP A 131 -10.17 -0.73 -13.78
CA ASP A 131 -8.94 -1.25 -14.41
C ASP A 131 -9.09 -2.72 -14.83
N PHE A 132 -9.77 -3.53 -14.05
CA PHE A 132 -10.03 -4.95 -14.38
C PHE A 132 -11.12 -5.15 -15.43
N SER A 133 -11.98 -4.16 -15.68
CA SER A 133 -13.02 -4.23 -16.72
C SER A 133 -12.53 -3.86 -18.13
N ARG A 134 -11.32 -3.38 -18.23
CA ARG A 134 -10.67 -3.00 -19.49
C ARG A 134 -9.88 -4.15 -20.07
#